data_9de90638ff19feef701b334a61bc1ac4
#
_entry.id   9de90638ff19feef701b334a61bc1ac4
#
_cell.length_a   1.000
_cell.length_b   1.000
_cell.length_c   1.000
_cell.angle_alpha   90.00
_cell.angle_beta   90.00
_cell.angle_gamma   90.00
#
_symmetry.space_group_name_H-M   'P 1'
#
loop_
_entity.id
_entity.type
_entity.pdbx_description
1 polymer ?
#
loop_
_entity_poly.entity_id
_entity_poly.type
_entity_poly.pdbx_seq_one_letter_code
_entity_poly.pdbx_strand_id
1 'polypeptide(L)'
;MQLEATGADISATSLGNTVKGLNRDVTIRDIVSTYIYPNTLKTLCVTRAQLKCALERSAEYFAIDADGKLKVSESFLTPIEQHFNYDYFSGIEAAFDIRRSVGDRVVSIKYKGEELSGDKRLTLCMNNYRASGAGGYDIYRQCQTVRELPTEIAELIIAYVDKHRNITVDKHKWLKLIY
;
A
#
# COMPACT_ATOMS: atom_id res chain seq x y z
N MET A 1 12.01 3.15 -0.02
CA MET A 1 12.70 1.95 -0.55
C MET A 1 12.04 1.45 -1.84
N GLN A 2 10.79 0.97 -1.84
CA GLN A 2 10.14 0.38 -3.02
C GLN A 2 10.19 1.29 -4.27
N LEU A 3 9.83 2.57 -4.14
CA LEU A 3 9.89 3.55 -5.24
C LEU A 3 11.31 3.71 -5.80
N GLU A 4 12.31 3.77 -4.92
CA GLU A 4 13.71 3.90 -5.34
C GLU A 4 14.21 2.62 -6.05
N ALA A 5 13.86 1.44 -5.56
CA ALA A 5 14.29 0.17 -6.14
C ALA A 5 13.66 -0.10 -7.51
N THR A 6 12.43 0.36 -7.73
CA THR A 6 11.67 0.06 -8.95
C THR A 6 11.60 1.21 -9.93
N GLY A 7 11.76 2.46 -9.49
CA GLY A 7 11.48 3.66 -10.28
C GLY A 7 9.98 3.86 -10.59
N ALA A 8 9.10 3.16 -9.89
CA ALA A 8 7.65 3.27 -10.08
C ALA A 8 7.11 4.63 -9.60
N ASP A 9 5.96 5.04 -10.16
CA ASP A 9 5.27 6.28 -9.77
C ASP A 9 4.65 6.16 -8.37
N ILE A 10 4.13 4.96 -8.04
CA ILE A 10 3.35 4.67 -6.84
C ILE A 10 3.90 3.40 -6.19
N SER A 11 3.85 3.33 -4.87
CA SER A 11 4.03 2.06 -4.15
C SER A 11 2.82 1.75 -3.28
N ALA A 12 2.49 0.46 -3.16
CA ALA A 12 1.55 -0.09 -2.21
C ALA A 12 2.25 -1.09 -1.30
N THR A 13 1.98 -1.01 -0.01
CA THR A 13 2.51 -1.96 0.98
C THR A 13 1.51 -2.18 2.10
N SER A 14 1.46 -3.40 2.61
CA SER A 14 0.72 -3.75 3.81
C SER A 14 1.67 -4.12 4.94
N LEU A 15 1.17 -4.05 6.17
CA LEU A 15 1.88 -4.49 7.36
C LEU A 15 1.31 -5.83 7.82
N GLY A 16 2.18 -6.78 8.13
CA GLY A 16 1.75 -8.03 8.76
C GLY A 16 1.20 -7.77 10.17
N ASN A 17 0.34 -8.66 10.68
CA ASN A 17 -0.26 -8.51 12.01
C ASN A 17 0.78 -8.52 13.14
N THR A 18 1.97 -9.05 12.89
CA THR A 18 3.07 -9.21 13.87
C THR A 18 4.26 -8.30 13.63
N VAL A 19 4.09 -7.23 12.85
CA VAL A 19 5.17 -6.27 12.57
C VAL A 19 5.65 -5.61 13.86
N LYS A 20 6.96 -5.70 14.12
CA LYS A 20 7.58 -5.13 15.33
C LYS A 20 8.09 -3.69 15.14
N GLY A 21 8.20 -3.23 13.88
CA GLY A 21 8.87 -1.98 13.54
C GLY A 21 10.39 -2.09 13.59
N LEU A 22 11.07 -0.95 13.43
CA LEU A 22 12.52 -0.86 13.44
C LEU A 22 12.97 0.05 14.60
N ASN A 23 14.06 -0.31 15.25
CA ASN A 23 14.68 0.51 16.29
C ASN A 23 15.42 1.72 15.66
N ARG A 24 15.91 2.64 16.49
CA ARG A 24 16.74 3.77 16.04
C ARG A 24 18.01 3.29 15.36
N ASP A 25 18.70 2.33 16.01
CA ASP A 25 19.89 1.68 15.47
C ASP A 25 19.46 0.36 14.85
N VAL A 26 19.21 0.38 13.52
CA VAL A 26 18.65 -0.75 12.78
C VAL A 26 19.72 -1.81 12.54
N THR A 27 19.41 -3.05 12.90
CA THR A 27 20.22 -4.22 12.57
C THR A 27 19.57 -5.06 11.48
N ILE A 28 20.35 -5.91 10.80
CA ILE A 28 19.83 -6.90 9.84
C ILE A 28 18.77 -7.79 10.51
N ARG A 29 18.96 -8.17 11.77
CA ARG A 29 18.00 -8.97 12.54
C ARG A 29 16.67 -8.26 12.70
N ASP A 30 16.66 -6.95 12.94
CA ASP A 30 15.42 -6.16 13.05
C ASP A 30 14.65 -6.19 11.73
N ILE A 31 15.35 -6.03 10.59
CA ILE A 31 14.76 -6.06 9.26
C ILE A 31 14.13 -7.44 8.97
N VAL A 32 14.90 -8.51 9.13
CA VAL A 32 14.44 -9.88 8.83
C VAL A 32 13.32 -10.31 9.77
N SER A 33 13.32 -9.89 11.05
CA SER A 33 12.23 -10.19 11.98
C SER A 33 10.98 -9.35 11.77
N THR A 34 11.09 -8.20 11.09
CA THR A 34 9.96 -7.34 10.73
C THR A 34 9.35 -7.76 9.40
N TYR A 35 10.19 -8.09 8.40
CA TYR A 35 9.74 -8.56 7.09
C TYR A 35 10.12 -10.03 6.90
N ILE A 36 9.23 -10.92 7.32
CA ILE A 36 9.48 -12.38 7.41
C ILE A 36 9.12 -13.16 6.13
N TYR A 37 8.51 -12.50 5.14
CA TYR A 37 8.01 -13.17 3.94
C TYR A 37 9.04 -13.13 2.80
N PRO A 38 9.26 -14.25 2.07
CA PRO A 38 10.16 -14.29 0.92
C PRO A 38 9.49 -13.67 -0.33
N ASN A 39 8.93 -12.47 -0.17
CA ASN A 39 8.29 -11.76 -1.26
C ASN A 39 9.31 -10.96 -2.07
N THR A 40 9.04 -10.83 -3.36
CA THR A 40 9.76 -10.00 -4.32
C THR A 40 8.91 -8.79 -4.71
N LEU A 41 9.49 -7.82 -5.43
CA LEU A 41 8.75 -6.67 -5.94
C LEU A 41 8.28 -6.89 -7.38
N LYS A 42 7.03 -6.57 -7.62
CA LYS A 42 6.40 -6.53 -8.94
C LYS A 42 5.85 -5.12 -9.20
N THR A 43 6.03 -4.63 -10.44
CA THR A 43 5.50 -3.35 -10.89
C THR A 43 4.45 -3.58 -11.96
N LEU A 44 3.28 -3.03 -11.75
CA LEU A 44 2.13 -3.11 -12.65
C LEU A 44 1.90 -1.76 -13.32
N CYS A 45 1.41 -1.78 -14.57
CA CYS A 45 0.85 -0.61 -15.24
C CYS A 45 -0.64 -0.52 -14.91
N VAL A 46 -1.06 0.58 -14.30
CA VAL A 46 -2.44 0.77 -13.82
C VAL A 46 -3.08 2.00 -14.46
N THR A 47 -4.34 1.87 -14.82
CA THR A 47 -5.20 3.01 -15.19
C THR A 47 -5.79 3.65 -13.93
N ARG A 48 -6.34 4.87 -14.06
CA ARG A 48 -7.09 5.53 -12.98
C ARG A 48 -8.22 4.64 -12.43
N ALA A 49 -8.97 3.96 -13.29
CA ALA A 49 -10.08 3.10 -12.89
C ALA A 49 -9.59 1.89 -12.06
N GLN A 50 -8.51 1.24 -12.50
CA GLN A 50 -7.90 0.12 -11.77
C GLN A 50 -7.33 0.57 -10.42
N LEU A 51 -6.67 1.73 -10.39
CA LEU A 51 -6.15 2.31 -9.15
C LEU A 51 -7.29 2.68 -8.18
N LYS A 52 -8.41 3.26 -8.69
CA LYS A 52 -9.60 3.55 -7.88
C LYS A 52 -10.15 2.27 -7.27
N CYS A 53 -10.28 1.19 -8.03
CA CYS A 53 -10.72 -0.10 -7.52
C CYS A 53 -9.84 -0.61 -6.36
N ALA A 54 -8.53 -0.51 -6.49
CA ALA A 54 -7.61 -0.92 -5.42
C ALA A 54 -7.73 -0.04 -4.18
N LEU A 55 -7.88 1.28 -4.36
CA LEU A 55 -8.10 2.23 -3.27
C LEU A 55 -9.46 2.00 -2.58
N GLU A 56 -10.51 1.65 -3.32
CA GLU A 56 -11.81 1.27 -2.73
C GLU A 56 -11.66 0.04 -1.83
N ARG A 57 -10.88 -0.98 -2.24
CA ARG A 57 -10.58 -2.13 -1.37
C ARG A 57 -9.86 -1.70 -0.09
N SER A 58 -8.92 -0.77 -0.16
CA SER A 58 -8.28 -0.20 1.04
C SER A 58 -9.27 0.62 1.88
N ALA A 59 -10.20 1.35 1.26
CA ALA A 59 -11.21 2.14 1.96
C ALA A 59 -12.23 1.29 2.74
N GLU A 60 -12.43 0.02 2.36
CA GLU A 60 -13.28 -0.94 3.09
C GLU A 60 -12.76 -1.22 4.51
N TYR A 61 -11.44 -1.02 4.75
CA TYR A 61 -10.83 -1.21 6.06
C TYR A 61 -11.44 -0.34 7.15
N PHE A 62 -11.97 0.82 6.78
CA PHE A 62 -12.50 1.80 7.70
C PHE A 62 -14.02 1.68 7.87
N ALA A 63 -14.50 1.87 9.09
CA ALA A 63 -15.90 1.99 9.43
C ALA A 63 -16.10 3.12 10.46
N ILE A 64 -17.34 3.55 10.66
CA ILE A 64 -17.74 4.52 11.68
C ILE A 64 -18.54 3.76 12.73
N ASP A 65 -18.23 3.95 14.01
CA ASP A 65 -19.00 3.37 15.11
C ASP A 65 -20.26 4.18 15.44
N ALA A 66 -21.02 3.72 16.45
CA ALA A 66 -22.25 4.37 16.87
C ALA A 66 -22.02 5.79 17.45
N ASP A 67 -20.81 6.08 17.92
CA ASP A 67 -20.41 7.39 18.46
C ASP A 67 -19.85 8.33 17.38
N GLY A 68 -19.85 7.90 16.12
CA GLY A 68 -19.29 8.67 15.00
C GLY A 68 -17.77 8.60 14.89
N LYS A 69 -17.10 7.69 15.62
CA LYS A 69 -15.65 7.54 15.59
C LYS A 69 -15.20 6.53 14.55
N LEU A 70 -14.01 6.77 14.01
CA LEU A 70 -13.38 5.85 13.09
C LEU A 70 -12.97 4.54 13.78
N LYS A 71 -13.33 3.41 13.19
CA LYS A 71 -12.91 2.06 13.62
C LYS A 71 -12.50 1.20 12.44
N VAL A 72 -11.90 0.04 12.71
CA VAL A 72 -11.66 -1.00 11.69
C VAL A 72 -12.98 -1.69 11.34
N SER A 73 -13.20 -1.96 10.06
CA SER A 73 -14.36 -2.69 9.58
C SER A 73 -14.35 -4.14 10.07
N GLU A 74 -15.52 -4.64 10.46
CA GLU A 74 -15.69 -6.02 10.97
C GLU A 74 -15.23 -7.08 9.95
N SER A 75 -15.35 -6.79 8.66
CA SER A 75 -14.89 -7.69 7.58
C SER A 75 -13.37 -7.94 7.59
N PHE A 76 -12.60 -7.09 8.28
CA PHE A 76 -11.14 -7.27 8.46
C PHE A 76 -10.78 -7.87 9.83
N LEU A 77 -11.76 -8.09 10.71
CA LEU A 77 -11.56 -8.61 12.06
C LEU A 77 -12.09 -10.05 12.22
N THR A 78 -13.12 -10.41 11.45
CA THR A 78 -13.84 -11.69 11.59
C THR A 78 -13.76 -12.49 10.27
N PRO A 79 -13.49 -13.81 10.31
CA PRO A 79 -13.31 -14.68 11.49
C PRO A 79 -11.91 -14.59 12.12
N ILE A 80 -10.95 -13.97 11.44
CA ILE A 80 -9.58 -13.70 11.92
C ILE A 80 -9.15 -12.31 11.53
N GLU A 81 -8.29 -11.69 12.32
CA GLU A 81 -7.72 -10.38 12.01
C GLU A 81 -6.87 -10.41 10.74
N GLN A 82 -7.18 -9.52 9.78
CA GLN A 82 -6.55 -9.44 8.47
C GLN A 82 -6.04 -8.03 8.16
N HIS A 83 -5.40 -7.36 9.13
CA HIS A 83 -4.83 -6.02 8.94
C HIS A 83 -3.84 -5.98 7.77
N PHE A 84 -3.19 -7.10 7.46
CA PHE A 84 -2.31 -7.28 6.31
C PHE A 84 -3.03 -7.16 4.95
N ASN A 85 -4.34 -7.11 4.92
CA ASN A 85 -5.12 -6.86 3.71
C ASN A 85 -5.46 -5.37 3.50
N TYR A 86 -4.99 -4.48 4.37
CA TYR A 86 -5.01 -3.05 4.14
C TYR A 86 -3.67 -2.58 3.57
N ASP A 87 -3.70 -1.91 2.40
CA ASP A 87 -2.52 -1.37 1.76
C ASP A 87 -2.38 0.13 2.01
N TYR A 88 -1.16 0.53 2.38
CA TYR A 88 -0.71 1.92 2.42
C TYR A 88 -0.15 2.29 1.05
N PHE A 89 -0.58 3.43 0.51
CA PHE A 89 -0.09 3.94 -0.76
C PHE A 89 0.85 5.13 -0.55
N SER A 90 1.90 5.22 -1.36
CA SER A 90 2.79 6.38 -1.44
C SER A 90 2.97 6.78 -2.91
N GLY A 91 3.23 8.07 -3.17
CA GLY A 91 3.36 8.62 -4.53
C GLY A 91 2.06 9.16 -5.11
N ILE A 92 0.94 8.94 -4.42
CA ILE A 92 -0.37 9.54 -4.73
C ILE A 92 -1.01 10.07 -3.46
N GLU A 93 -1.84 11.10 -3.59
CA GLU A 93 -2.72 11.56 -2.53
C GLU A 93 -4.14 11.06 -2.81
N ALA A 94 -4.74 10.38 -1.83
CA ALA A 94 -6.11 9.88 -1.94
C ALA A 94 -6.99 10.45 -0.82
N ALA A 95 -8.29 10.64 -1.11
CA ALA A 95 -9.27 10.99 -0.10
C ALA A 95 -10.41 9.95 -0.08
N PHE A 96 -10.68 9.42 1.11
CA PHE A 96 -11.78 8.48 1.35
C PHE A 96 -12.85 9.16 2.19
N ASP A 97 -14.09 9.17 1.71
CA ASP A 97 -15.27 9.57 2.49
C ASP A 97 -15.95 8.31 3.05
N ILE A 98 -15.69 8.02 4.33
CA ILE A 98 -16.14 6.79 5.00
C ILE A 98 -17.65 6.79 5.27
N ARG A 99 -18.31 7.94 5.20
CA ARG A 99 -19.77 8.07 5.31
C ARG A 99 -20.50 7.48 4.11
N ARG A 100 -19.80 7.32 2.98
CA ARG A 100 -20.35 6.73 1.76
C ARG A 100 -20.37 5.21 1.81
N SER A 101 -21.15 4.62 0.93
CA SER A 101 -21.21 3.16 0.78
C SER A 101 -19.87 2.58 0.38
N VAL A 102 -19.56 1.37 0.87
CA VAL A 102 -18.40 0.59 0.42
C VAL A 102 -18.43 0.47 -1.11
N GLY A 103 -17.28 0.70 -1.75
CA GLY A 103 -17.13 0.73 -3.21
C GLY A 103 -17.35 2.11 -3.87
N ASP A 104 -17.75 3.14 -3.09
CA ASP A 104 -17.90 4.54 -3.56
C ASP A 104 -17.28 5.55 -2.58
N ARG A 105 -16.25 5.16 -1.86
CA ARG A 105 -15.60 5.97 -0.81
C ARG A 105 -14.44 6.81 -1.32
N VAL A 106 -13.83 6.44 -2.43
CA VAL A 106 -12.69 7.17 -3.03
C VAL A 106 -13.21 8.38 -3.78
N VAL A 107 -13.07 9.57 -3.17
CA VAL A 107 -13.61 10.83 -3.70
C VAL A 107 -12.58 11.69 -4.42
N SER A 108 -11.29 11.45 -4.20
CA SER A 108 -10.19 12.15 -4.90
C SER A 108 -8.98 11.24 -5.02
N ILE A 109 -8.29 11.31 -6.15
CA ILE A 109 -6.97 10.69 -6.39
C ILE A 109 -6.11 11.74 -7.08
N LYS A 110 -5.01 12.16 -6.43
CA LYS A 110 -4.06 13.13 -6.99
C LYS A 110 -2.69 12.50 -7.21
N TYR A 111 -2.10 12.83 -8.33
CA TYR A 111 -0.72 12.49 -8.65
C TYR A 111 0.06 13.77 -8.92
N LYS A 112 1.13 13.99 -8.15
CA LYS A 112 1.95 15.22 -8.19
C LYS A 112 1.11 16.51 -8.00
N GLY A 113 0.13 16.45 -7.09
CA GLY A 113 -0.73 17.58 -6.73
C GLY A 113 -1.95 17.81 -7.64
N GLU A 114 -2.03 17.13 -8.79
CA GLU A 114 -3.13 17.27 -9.75
C GLU A 114 -4.09 16.07 -9.70
N GLU A 115 -5.39 16.32 -9.84
CA GLU A 115 -6.39 15.26 -9.94
C GLU A 115 -6.04 14.31 -11.10
N LEU A 116 -5.99 13.02 -10.78
CA LEU A 116 -5.73 11.99 -11.78
C LEU A 116 -6.96 11.84 -12.68
N SER A 117 -6.83 12.21 -13.95
CA SER A 117 -7.92 12.22 -14.91
C SER A 117 -7.54 11.51 -16.21
N GLY A 118 -8.55 11.20 -17.03
CA GLY A 118 -8.37 10.62 -18.35
C GLY A 118 -7.72 9.24 -18.35
N ASP A 119 -7.03 8.94 -19.44
CA ASP A 119 -6.39 7.65 -19.72
C ASP A 119 -4.94 7.57 -19.21
N LYS A 120 -4.54 8.46 -18.33
CA LYS A 120 -3.19 8.46 -17.75
C LYS A 120 -2.93 7.12 -17.08
N ARG A 121 -1.82 6.50 -17.48
CA ARG A 121 -1.33 5.26 -16.89
C ARG A 121 -0.18 5.59 -15.95
N LEU A 122 -0.15 4.92 -14.81
CA LEU A 122 0.91 5.03 -13.81
C LEU A 122 1.49 3.64 -13.55
N THR A 123 2.71 3.61 -13.05
CA THR A 123 3.35 2.40 -12.59
C THR A 123 3.19 2.26 -11.08
N LEU A 124 2.72 1.10 -10.62
CA LEU A 124 2.45 0.79 -9.23
C LEU A 124 3.27 -0.42 -8.81
N CYS A 125 4.20 -0.26 -7.87
CA CYS A 125 4.97 -1.36 -7.31
C CYS A 125 4.39 -1.84 -5.97
N MET A 126 4.47 -3.15 -5.78
CA MET A 126 4.04 -3.86 -4.58
C MET A 126 4.74 -5.21 -4.47
N ASN A 127 4.50 -5.95 -3.40
CA ASN A 127 4.98 -7.33 -3.33
C ASN A 127 4.25 -8.24 -4.32
N ASN A 128 4.92 -9.31 -4.75
CA ASN A 128 4.39 -10.26 -5.73
C ASN A 128 3.11 -10.96 -5.25
N TYR A 129 2.95 -11.20 -3.94
CA TYR A 129 1.73 -11.73 -3.36
C TYR A 129 0.53 -10.81 -3.60
N ARG A 130 0.69 -9.50 -3.32
CA ARG A 130 -0.38 -8.52 -3.58
C ARG A 130 -0.66 -8.37 -5.07
N ALA A 131 0.38 -8.35 -5.90
CA ALA A 131 0.25 -8.24 -7.35
C ALA A 131 -0.50 -9.42 -8.00
N SER A 132 -0.59 -10.58 -7.32
CA SER A 132 -1.42 -11.71 -7.75
C SER A 132 -2.91 -11.52 -7.47
N GLY A 133 -3.33 -10.40 -6.88
CA GLY A 133 -4.72 -10.12 -6.50
C GLY A 133 -5.08 -10.59 -5.10
N ALA A 134 -4.13 -11.07 -4.32
CA ALA A 134 -4.38 -11.55 -2.97
C ALA A 134 -4.91 -10.46 -2.03
N GLY A 135 -5.70 -10.84 -1.02
CA GLY A 135 -6.28 -9.93 -0.04
C GLY A 135 -7.48 -9.12 -0.57
N GLY A 136 -8.10 -9.56 -1.67
CA GLY A 136 -9.27 -8.90 -2.27
C GLY A 136 -8.91 -7.80 -3.28
N TYR A 137 -7.65 -7.76 -3.75
CA TYR A 137 -7.21 -6.82 -4.79
C TYR A 137 -7.23 -7.47 -6.18
N ASP A 138 -8.33 -8.16 -6.52
CA ASP A 138 -8.48 -8.93 -7.76
C ASP A 138 -8.23 -8.11 -9.03
N ILE A 139 -8.43 -6.81 -8.97
CA ILE A 139 -8.18 -5.88 -10.08
C ILE A 139 -6.72 -5.95 -10.58
N TYR A 140 -5.76 -6.29 -9.72
CA TYR A 140 -4.36 -6.38 -10.11
C TYR A 140 -4.08 -7.52 -11.09
N ARG A 141 -4.91 -8.58 -11.11
CA ARG A 141 -4.81 -9.68 -12.08
C ARG A 141 -5.02 -9.23 -13.53
N GLN A 142 -5.73 -8.10 -13.71
CA GLN A 142 -6.03 -7.52 -15.02
C GLN A 142 -4.98 -6.48 -15.45
N CYS A 143 -4.02 -6.17 -14.58
CA CYS A 143 -3.01 -5.17 -14.84
C CYS A 143 -1.78 -5.81 -15.50
N GLN A 144 -1.22 -5.12 -16.50
CA GLN A 144 0.00 -5.56 -17.15
C GLN A 144 1.20 -5.45 -16.19
N THR A 145 1.93 -6.54 -16.01
CA THR A 145 3.24 -6.50 -15.33
C THR A 145 4.25 -5.86 -16.27
N VAL A 146 4.92 -4.81 -15.78
CA VAL A 146 5.97 -4.09 -16.55
C VAL A 146 7.38 -4.34 -16.03
N ARG A 147 7.49 -4.79 -14.76
CA ARG A 147 8.78 -5.12 -14.15
C ARG A 147 8.62 -6.09 -12.99
N GLU A 148 9.58 -6.98 -12.86
CA GLU A 148 9.75 -7.85 -11.68
C GLU A 148 11.21 -7.74 -11.21
N LEU A 149 11.40 -7.60 -9.89
CA LEU A 149 12.72 -7.68 -9.27
C LEU A 149 12.79 -9.02 -8.53
N PRO A 150 13.73 -9.91 -8.89
CA PRO A 150 13.83 -11.23 -8.27
C PRO A 150 14.40 -11.20 -6.85
N THR A 151 15.00 -10.08 -6.44
CA THR A 151 15.57 -9.88 -5.10
C THR A 151 14.46 -9.82 -4.06
N GLU A 152 14.63 -10.53 -2.95
CA GLU A 152 13.68 -10.49 -1.85
C GLU A 152 13.59 -9.09 -1.23
N ILE A 153 12.40 -8.73 -0.77
CA ILE A 153 12.15 -7.39 -0.20
C ILE A 153 13.00 -7.15 1.05
N ALA A 154 13.25 -8.17 1.88
CA ALA A 154 14.13 -8.05 3.04
C ALA A 154 15.55 -7.63 2.63
N GLU A 155 16.11 -8.22 1.58
CA GLU A 155 17.42 -7.86 1.03
C GLU A 155 17.42 -6.44 0.46
N LEU A 156 16.35 -6.03 -0.23
CA LEU A 156 16.19 -4.67 -0.74
C LEU A 156 16.11 -3.64 0.41
N ILE A 157 15.48 -3.99 1.54
CA ILE A 157 15.44 -3.14 2.74
C ILE A 157 16.84 -3.02 3.34
N ILE A 158 17.57 -4.14 3.47
CA ILE A 158 18.95 -4.16 3.99
C ILE A 158 19.84 -3.25 3.12
N ALA A 159 19.81 -3.44 1.79
CA ALA A 159 20.60 -2.63 0.87
C ALA A 159 20.23 -1.13 0.92
N TYR A 160 18.95 -0.82 1.09
CA TYR A 160 18.47 0.56 1.22
C TYR A 160 18.98 1.20 2.51
N VAL A 161 18.90 0.49 3.65
CA VAL A 161 19.41 0.98 4.95
C VAL A 161 20.91 1.16 4.90
N ASP A 162 21.65 0.21 4.32
CA ASP A 162 23.10 0.29 4.19
C ASP A 162 23.54 1.48 3.31
N LYS A 163 22.86 1.71 2.20
CA LYS A 163 23.11 2.83 1.29
C LYS A 163 22.87 4.21 1.94
N HIS A 164 21.74 4.36 2.62
CA HIS A 164 21.29 5.66 3.14
C HIS A 164 21.80 5.97 4.53
N ARG A 165 22.22 4.96 5.32
CA ARG A 165 22.75 5.07 6.70
C ARG A 165 21.80 5.78 7.67
N ASN A 166 21.33 6.98 7.35
CA ASN A 166 20.36 7.74 8.12
C ASN A 166 19.05 7.83 7.35
N ILE A 167 17.99 7.21 7.86
CA ILE A 167 16.68 7.20 7.23
C ILE A 167 15.76 8.15 7.97
N THR A 168 15.19 9.09 7.24
CA THR A 168 14.15 9.97 7.75
C THR A 168 12.78 9.43 7.34
N VAL A 169 11.87 9.37 8.31
CA VAL A 169 10.48 8.97 8.04
C VAL A 169 9.79 10.05 7.20
N ASP A 170 9.19 9.64 6.09
CA ASP A 170 8.31 10.51 5.31
C ASP A 170 7.09 10.90 6.15
N LYS A 171 6.88 12.22 6.31
CA LYS A 171 5.74 12.78 7.06
C LYS A 171 4.60 13.23 6.14
N HIS A 172 4.73 13.02 4.83
CA HIS A 172 3.67 13.36 3.89
C HIS A 172 2.41 12.55 4.16
N LYS A 173 1.26 13.22 4.15
CA LYS A 173 -0.04 12.58 4.36
C LYS A 173 -0.63 12.16 3.02
N TRP A 174 -0.33 10.94 2.60
CA TRP A 174 -0.82 10.37 1.36
C TRP A 174 -2.32 10.06 1.37
N LEU A 175 -2.92 9.91 2.55
CA LEU A 175 -4.33 9.59 2.72
C LEU A 175 -5.04 10.63 3.59
N LYS A 176 -6.19 11.12 3.10
CA LYS A 176 -7.16 11.92 3.87
C LYS A 176 -8.42 11.08 4.11
N LEU A 177 -8.82 10.96 5.37
CA LEU A 177 -10.09 10.35 5.76
C LEU A 177 -11.12 11.43 6.09
N ILE A 178 -12.35 11.26 5.63
CA ILE A 178 -13.53 12.08 5.90
C ILE A 178 -14.56 11.16 6.57
N TYR A 179 -14.94 11.45 7.81
CA TYR A 179 -15.84 10.64 8.64
C TYR A 179 -16.58 11.48 9.65
#